data_95f6fe131f2369ead54dd7b74757698e
#
_entry.id   95f6fe131f2369ead54dd7b74757698e
#
_cell.length_a   1.000
_cell.length_b   1.000
_cell.length_c   1.000
_cell.angle_alpha   90.00
_cell.angle_beta   90.00
_cell.angle_gamma   90.00
#
_symmetry.space_group_name_H-M   'P 1'
#
loop_
_entity.id
_entity.type
_entity.pdbx_description
1 polymer ?
#
loop_
_entity_poly.entity_id
_entity_poly.type
_entity_poly.pdbx_seq_one_letter_code
_entity_poly.pdbx_strand_id
1 'polypeptide(L)'
;MIVLASAYLAVAAVLLGAALGKVRDVRGFAAAIDGYRVLPAPLALPAAVTVLAVEVAAAGLLLAPGLRRLGAVVAALLFAVFLAAMGSVLRRGLRVGCGCFGGRDLVGPGTMVRTGVLLALALMAVAAGPSPFAPAQVAVAAALLGLAFVLPILLPGAGRHGSSGGRTDTSGRTYTTGRTEHGPRPGTPFALEGAPERASDRVLYALVSPGCGLCTTMLPHFVAMAARMEVVLVTAAPKDGADGLDGLPRVVDPDVYERNDIPWPPYAVVTDRHGVVLAAGGTSEPAQLQAVLDSAASARPA
;
A
#
# COMPACT_ATOMS: atom_id res chain seq x y z
N MET A 1 8.66 -22.75 -29.05
CA MET A 1 7.48 -21.99 -29.56
C MET A 1 6.31 -21.96 -28.58
N ILE A 2 5.95 -23.05 -27.88
CA ILE A 2 4.85 -23.10 -26.92
C ILE A 2 5.04 -22.08 -25.76
N VAL A 3 6.23 -21.97 -25.19
CA VAL A 3 6.54 -21.03 -24.11
C VAL A 3 6.32 -19.56 -24.51
N LEU A 4 6.76 -19.19 -25.71
CA LEU A 4 6.58 -17.84 -26.23
C LEU A 4 5.09 -17.49 -26.44
N ALA A 5 4.33 -18.46 -26.98
CA ALA A 5 2.90 -18.28 -27.19
C ALA A 5 2.11 -18.25 -25.87
N SER A 6 2.58 -18.95 -24.81
CA SER A 6 1.98 -18.93 -23.46
C SER A 6 2.15 -17.58 -22.76
N ALA A 7 3.17 -16.80 -23.13
CA ALA A 7 3.40 -15.48 -22.56
C ALA A 7 2.21 -14.52 -22.80
N TYR A 8 1.52 -14.60 -23.94
CA TYR A 8 0.32 -13.77 -24.18
C TYR A 8 -0.79 -14.02 -23.16
N LEU A 9 -1.06 -15.31 -22.89
CA LEU A 9 -2.10 -15.70 -21.91
C LEU A 9 -1.70 -15.28 -20.49
N ALA A 10 -0.44 -15.50 -20.12
CA ALA A 10 0.07 -15.11 -18.82
C ALA A 10 -0.06 -13.60 -18.60
N VAL A 11 0.41 -12.78 -19.55
CA VAL A 11 0.34 -11.33 -19.46
C VAL A 11 -1.12 -10.85 -19.42
N ALA A 12 -1.99 -11.41 -20.29
CA ALA A 12 -3.40 -11.05 -20.31
C ALA A 12 -4.09 -11.36 -18.96
N ALA A 13 -3.83 -12.54 -18.36
CA ALA A 13 -4.39 -12.92 -17.07
C ALA A 13 -3.93 -11.99 -15.94
N VAL A 14 -2.65 -11.58 -15.94
CA VAL A 14 -2.13 -10.62 -14.95
C VAL A 14 -2.80 -9.26 -15.10
N LEU A 15 -2.89 -8.72 -16.31
CA LEU A 15 -3.51 -7.42 -16.57
C LEU A 15 -4.99 -7.42 -16.15
N LEU A 16 -5.75 -8.48 -16.47
CA LEU A 16 -7.13 -8.62 -16.04
C LEU A 16 -7.26 -8.72 -14.50
N GLY A 17 -6.41 -9.51 -13.87
CA GLY A 17 -6.38 -9.62 -12.41
C GLY A 17 -6.03 -8.29 -11.72
N ALA A 18 -5.04 -7.56 -12.25
CA ALA A 18 -4.66 -6.25 -11.77
C ALA A 18 -5.77 -5.22 -11.96
N ALA A 19 -6.41 -5.20 -13.14
CA ALA A 19 -7.54 -4.32 -13.42
C ALA A 19 -8.72 -4.62 -12.48
N LEU A 20 -9.06 -5.90 -12.26
CA LEU A 20 -10.14 -6.32 -11.38
C LEU A 20 -9.89 -5.90 -9.91
N GLY A 21 -8.65 -5.95 -9.45
CA GLY A 21 -8.27 -5.44 -8.14
C GLY A 21 -8.47 -3.93 -8.01
N LYS A 22 -8.06 -3.17 -9.04
CA LYS A 22 -8.13 -1.70 -9.05
C LYS A 22 -9.55 -1.16 -9.24
N VAL A 23 -10.40 -1.83 -10.03
CA VAL A 23 -11.82 -1.42 -10.23
C VAL A 23 -12.58 -1.37 -8.90
N ARG A 24 -12.24 -2.25 -7.95
CA ARG A 24 -12.88 -2.27 -6.62
C ARG A 24 -12.56 -1.04 -5.77
N ASP A 25 -11.39 -0.44 -5.99
CA ASP A 25 -10.95 0.77 -5.26
C ASP A 25 -10.10 1.69 -6.15
N VAL A 26 -10.74 2.32 -7.11
CA VAL A 26 -10.10 3.28 -8.04
C VAL A 26 -9.56 4.50 -7.29
N ARG A 27 -10.24 4.94 -6.22
CA ARG A 27 -9.80 6.09 -5.42
C ARG A 27 -8.56 5.74 -4.60
N GLY A 28 -8.49 4.55 -4.01
CA GLY A 28 -7.30 4.06 -3.34
C GLY A 28 -6.11 3.92 -4.29
N PHE A 29 -6.34 3.49 -5.53
CA PHE A 29 -5.31 3.46 -6.56
C PHE A 29 -4.85 4.88 -6.97
N ALA A 30 -5.77 5.84 -7.09
CA ALA A 30 -5.41 7.24 -7.35
C ALA A 30 -4.57 7.83 -6.20
N ALA A 31 -4.92 7.54 -4.94
CA ALA A 31 -4.13 7.95 -3.78
C ALA A 31 -2.72 7.30 -3.78
N ALA A 32 -2.59 6.05 -4.22
CA ALA A 32 -1.29 5.43 -4.43
C ALA A 32 -0.46 6.19 -5.48
N ILE A 33 -1.06 6.56 -6.63
CA ILE A 33 -0.39 7.36 -7.68
C ILE A 33 0.07 8.72 -7.14
N ASP A 34 -0.76 9.39 -6.33
CA ASP A 34 -0.40 10.66 -5.70
C ASP A 34 0.80 10.50 -4.77
N GLY A 35 0.84 9.42 -3.99
CA GLY A 35 1.96 9.05 -3.12
C GLY A 35 3.30 8.90 -3.86
N TYR A 36 3.31 8.57 -5.15
CA TYR A 36 4.53 8.54 -5.96
C TYR A 36 5.12 9.94 -6.21
N ARG A 37 4.34 11.00 -6.01
CA ARG A 37 4.75 12.41 -6.25
C ARG A 37 5.37 12.64 -7.63
N VAL A 38 4.85 11.96 -8.65
CA VAL A 38 5.28 12.08 -10.05
C VAL A 38 4.37 13.01 -10.82
N LEU A 39 3.10 13.12 -10.39
CA LEU A 39 2.06 13.94 -11.00
C LEU A 39 1.48 14.91 -9.97
N PRO A 40 0.98 16.09 -10.41
CA PRO A 40 0.16 16.96 -9.56
C PRO A 40 -1.09 16.23 -9.04
N ALA A 41 -1.46 16.44 -7.77
CA ALA A 41 -2.57 15.77 -7.10
C ALA A 41 -3.89 15.71 -7.91
N PRO A 42 -4.34 16.78 -8.60
CA PRO A 42 -5.59 16.72 -9.38
C PRO A 42 -5.52 15.75 -10.58
N LEU A 43 -4.33 15.38 -11.03
CA LEU A 43 -4.15 14.43 -12.14
C LEU A 43 -4.09 12.96 -11.68
N ALA A 44 -4.06 12.68 -10.39
CA ALA A 44 -3.96 11.32 -9.86
C ALA A 44 -5.18 10.45 -10.24
N LEU A 45 -6.39 10.98 -10.12
CA LEU A 45 -7.61 10.24 -10.47
C LEU A 45 -7.73 10.00 -11.99
N PRO A 46 -7.58 10.99 -12.88
CA PRO A 46 -7.57 10.73 -14.32
C PRO A 46 -6.45 9.79 -14.74
N ALA A 47 -5.26 9.87 -14.14
CA ALA A 47 -4.18 8.92 -14.40
C ALA A 47 -4.56 7.49 -13.98
N ALA A 48 -5.20 7.30 -12.82
CA ALA A 48 -5.68 6.00 -12.36
C ALA A 48 -6.68 5.38 -13.34
N VAL A 49 -7.64 6.16 -13.81
CA VAL A 49 -8.64 5.71 -14.81
C VAL A 49 -7.97 5.37 -16.15
N THR A 50 -7.01 6.19 -16.59
CA THR A 50 -6.27 5.95 -17.83
C THR A 50 -5.46 4.66 -17.75
N VAL A 51 -4.72 4.42 -16.66
CA VAL A 51 -3.96 3.19 -16.46
C VAL A 51 -4.88 1.98 -16.49
N LEU A 52 -6.02 2.04 -15.79
CA LEU A 52 -7.00 0.96 -15.79
C LEU A 52 -7.55 0.67 -17.19
N ALA A 53 -7.89 1.71 -17.94
CA ALA A 53 -8.38 1.57 -19.32
C ALA A 53 -7.31 0.94 -20.23
N VAL A 54 -6.04 1.34 -20.08
CA VAL A 54 -4.92 0.76 -20.85
C VAL A 54 -4.67 -0.69 -20.48
N GLU A 55 -4.78 -1.07 -19.18
CA GLU A 55 -4.65 -2.48 -18.75
C GLU A 55 -5.73 -3.36 -19.39
N VAL A 56 -6.98 -2.92 -19.37
CA VAL A 56 -8.11 -3.67 -19.97
C VAL A 56 -7.96 -3.73 -21.49
N ALA A 57 -7.61 -2.63 -22.14
CA ALA A 57 -7.39 -2.59 -23.58
C ALA A 57 -6.23 -3.51 -24.00
N ALA A 58 -5.10 -3.46 -23.29
CA ALA A 58 -3.95 -4.33 -23.55
C ALA A 58 -4.31 -5.82 -23.42
N ALA A 59 -5.06 -6.18 -22.36
CA ALA A 59 -5.54 -7.54 -22.16
C ALA A 59 -6.47 -7.99 -23.30
N GLY A 60 -7.40 -7.14 -23.73
CA GLY A 60 -8.29 -7.40 -24.86
C GLY A 60 -7.51 -7.62 -26.17
N LEU A 61 -6.53 -6.75 -26.44
CA LEU A 61 -5.66 -6.89 -27.63
C LEU A 61 -4.82 -8.17 -27.60
N LEU A 62 -4.32 -8.59 -26.43
CA LEU A 62 -3.57 -9.84 -26.27
C LEU A 62 -4.43 -11.07 -26.56
N LEU A 63 -5.72 -11.02 -26.29
CA LEU A 63 -6.67 -12.10 -26.55
C LEU A 63 -7.19 -12.10 -28.00
N ALA A 64 -7.18 -10.94 -28.68
CA ALA A 64 -7.69 -10.79 -30.03
C ALA A 64 -6.71 -11.38 -31.07
N PRO A 65 -7.12 -12.33 -31.92
CA PRO A 65 -6.31 -12.84 -33.02
C PRO A 65 -5.87 -11.70 -33.97
N GLY A 66 -4.59 -11.66 -34.32
CA GLY A 66 -4.03 -10.61 -35.17
C GLY A 66 -3.56 -9.34 -34.49
N LEU A 67 -4.06 -9.03 -33.26
CA LEU A 67 -3.68 -7.83 -32.49
C LEU A 67 -2.76 -8.14 -31.30
N ARG A 68 -2.42 -9.40 -31.06
CA ARG A 68 -1.62 -9.87 -29.91
C ARG A 68 -0.30 -9.14 -29.75
N ARG A 69 0.40 -8.90 -30.86
CA ARG A 69 1.69 -8.21 -30.84
C ARG A 69 1.53 -6.76 -30.36
N LEU A 70 0.48 -6.09 -30.84
CA LEU A 70 0.15 -4.72 -30.36
C LEU A 70 -0.16 -4.73 -28.87
N GLY A 71 -0.99 -5.67 -28.40
CA GLY A 71 -1.29 -5.84 -26.98
C GLY A 71 -0.04 -6.09 -26.12
N ALA A 72 0.89 -6.92 -26.63
CA ALA A 72 2.16 -7.20 -25.95
C ALA A 72 3.06 -5.95 -25.86
N VAL A 73 3.12 -5.14 -26.90
CA VAL A 73 3.86 -3.87 -26.90
C VAL A 73 3.27 -2.91 -25.89
N VAL A 74 1.94 -2.74 -25.87
CA VAL A 74 1.26 -1.87 -24.89
C VAL A 74 1.51 -2.36 -23.46
N ALA A 75 1.43 -3.67 -23.21
CA ALA A 75 1.72 -4.26 -21.91
C ALA A 75 3.19 -4.04 -21.48
N ALA A 76 4.14 -4.21 -22.41
CA ALA A 76 5.56 -3.97 -22.14
C ALA A 76 5.82 -2.51 -21.77
N LEU A 77 5.25 -1.56 -22.50
CA LEU A 77 5.34 -0.13 -22.18
C LEU A 77 4.73 0.19 -20.80
N LEU A 78 3.59 -0.41 -20.49
CA LEU A 78 2.93 -0.21 -19.21
C LEU A 78 3.79 -0.70 -18.02
N PHE A 79 4.36 -1.92 -18.13
CA PHE A 79 5.26 -2.46 -17.11
C PHE A 79 6.57 -1.68 -17.01
N ALA A 80 7.10 -1.17 -18.13
CA ALA A 80 8.28 -0.29 -18.11
C ALA A 80 8.00 1.03 -17.38
N VAL A 81 6.84 1.64 -17.61
CA VAL A 81 6.40 2.85 -16.88
C VAL A 81 6.27 2.56 -15.38
N PHE A 82 5.68 1.43 -15.00
CA PHE A 82 5.57 1.04 -13.60
C PHE A 82 6.95 0.84 -12.95
N LEU A 83 7.88 0.16 -13.63
CA LEU A 83 9.24 0.00 -13.14
C LEU A 83 9.96 1.34 -12.97
N ALA A 84 9.82 2.25 -13.94
CA ALA A 84 10.41 3.58 -13.86
C ALA A 84 9.83 4.39 -12.67
N ALA A 85 8.52 4.33 -12.47
CA ALA A 85 7.85 4.98 -11.36
C ALA A 85 8.33 4.41 -10.01
N MET A 86 8.33 3.08 -9.85
CA MET A 86 8.84 2.42 -8.63
C MET A 86 10.33 2.72 -8.38
N GLY A 87 11.16 2.69 -9.43
CA GLY A 87 12.58 3.04 -9.34
C GLY A 87 12.79 4.50 -8.92
N SER A 88 11.93 5.42 -9.37
CA SER A 88 11.92 6.82 -8.93
C SER A 88 11.61 6.97 -7.44
N VAL A 89 10.63 6.23 -6.93
CA VAL A 89 10.25 6.18 -5.51
C VAL A 89 11.40 5.65 -4.66
N LEU A 90 12.00 4.52 -5.05
CA LEU A 90 13.12 3.93 -4.31
C LEU A 90 14.33 4.85 -4.26
N ARG A 91 14.68 5.54 -5.38
CA ARG A 91 15.79 6.50 -5.39
C ARG A 91 15.55 7.71 -4.48
N ARG A 92 14.29 8.11 -4.31
CA ARG A 92 13.89 9.20 -3.41
C ARG A 92 13.66 8.75 -1.98
N GLY A 93 13.84 7.46 -1.65
CA GLY A 93 13.62 6.90 -0.32
C GLY A 93 12.16 6.92 0.14
N LEU A 94 11.20 7.18 -0.76
CA LEU A 94 9.80 7.24 -0.43
C LEU A 94 9.24 5.82 -0.16
N ARG A 95 8.38 5.69 0.84
CA ARG A 95 7.68 4.44 1.16
C ARG A 95 6.23 4.57 0.76
N VAL A 96 5.87 4.04 -0.39
CA VAL A 96 4.51 4.09 -0.95
C VAL A 96 4.00 2.70 -1.28
N GLY A 97 2.68 2.54 -1.26
CA GLY A 97 2.04 1.31 -1.71
C GLY A 97 2.25 1.09 -3.21
N CYS A 98 2.49 -0.15 -3.62
CA CYS A 98 2.70 -0.49 -5.04
C CYS A 98 1.47 -0.19 -5.91
N GLY A 99 0.26 -0.38 -5.36
CA GLY A 99 -1.01 -0.14 -6.07
C GLY A 99 -1.29 -1.08 -7.26
N CYS A 100 -0.32 -1.89 -7.70
CA CYS A 100 -0.42 -2.67 -8.94
C CYS A 100 -1.50 -3.77 -8.88
N PHE A 101 -1.74 -4.36 -7.72
CA PHE A 101 -2.67 -5.50 -7.55
C PHE A 101 -3.73 -5.27 -6.46
N GLY A 102 -4.01 -4.01 -6.09
CA GLY A 102 -4.96 -3.69 -5.01
C GLY A 102 -4.51 -4.19 -3.63
N GLY A 103 -3.27 -4.64 -3.50
CA GLY A 103 -2.67 -5.17 -2.28
C GLY A 103 -1.98 -4.09 -1.45
N ARG A 104 -1.70 -4.45 -0.21
CA ARG A 104 -0.97 -3.64 0.79
C ARG A 104 0.55 -3.68 0.61
N ASP A 105 1.03 -4.20 -0.52
CA ASP A 105 2.47 -4.35 -0.79
C ASP A 105 3.12 -2.97 -0.95
N LEU A 106 4.18 -2.72 -0.19
CA LEU A 106 5.04 -1.56 -0.39
C LEU A 106 5.93 -1.74 -1.62
N VAL A 107 6.30 -0.61 -2.24
CA VAL A 107 7.31 -0.61 -3.29
C VAL A 107 8.65 -1.04 -2.67
N GLY A 108 9.20 -2.15 -3.18
CA GLY A 108 10.43 -2.73 -2.67
C GLY A 108 11.09 -3.65 -3.72
N PRO A 109 12.23 -4.28 -3.37
CA PRO A 109 12.94 -5.17 -4.29
C PRO A 109 12.07 -6.28 -4.86
N GLY A 110 11.20 -6.89 -4.05
CA GLY A 110 10.30 -7.96 -4.48
C GLY A 110 9.27 -7.52 -5.51
N THR A 111 8.67 -6.34 -5.32
CA THR A 111 7.71 -5.77 -6.29
C THR A 111 8.40 -5.38 -7.59
N MET A 112 9.65 -4.89 -7.54
CA MET A 112 10.45 -4.59 -8.72
C MET A 112 10.81 -5.86 -9.50
N VAL A 113 11.27 -6.92 -8.82
CA VAL A 113 11.56 -8.21 -9.46
C VAL A 113 10.31 -8.78 -10.14
N ARG A 114 9.17 -8.79 -9.44
CA ARG A 114 7.89 -9.24 -10.01
C ARG A 114 7.53 -8.47 -11.28
N THR A 115 7.57 -7.15 -11.23
CA THR A 115 7.23 -6.31 -12.40
C THR A 115 8.27 -6.45 -13.51
N GLY A 116 9.54 -6.65 -13.18
CA GLY A 116 10.61 -6.94 -14.15
C GLY A 116 10.38 -8.27 -14.87
N VAL A 117 9.98 -9.33 -14.17
CA VAL A 117 9.60 -10.61 -14.77
C VAL A 117 8.38 -10.44 -15.68
N LEU A 118 7.37 -9.66 -15.30
CA LEU A 118 6.21 -9.38 -16.14
C LEU A 118 6.58 -8.59 -17.41
N LEU A 119 7.51 -7.64 -17.29
CA LEU A 119 8.07 -6.95 -18.45
C LEU A 119 8.79 -7.92 -19.38
N ALA A 120 9.63 -8.82 -18.86
CA ALA A 120 10.33 -9.82 -19.67
C ALA A 120 9.33 -10.76 -20.38
N LEU A 121 8.26 -11.18 -19.70
CA LEU A 121 7.17 -11.96 -20.31
C LEU A 121 6.46 -11.19 -21.42
N ALA A 122 6.20 -9.90 -21.24
CA ALA A 122 5.60 -9.07 -22.28
C ALA A 122 6.52 -8.90 -23.47
N LEU A 123 7.83 -8.72 -23.28
CA LEU A 123 8.82 -8.65 -24.36
C LEU A 123 8.95 -9.99 -25.11
N MET A 124 8.93 -11.11 -24.39
CA MET A 124 8.86 -12.45 -25.04
C MET A 124 7.59 -12.60 -25.87
N ALA A 125 6.46 -12.09 -25.38
CA ALA A 125 5.21 -12.07 -26.15
C ALA A 125 5.34 -11.22 -27.44
N VAL A 126 6.03 -10.09 -27.40
CA VAL A 126 6.30 -9.27 -28.61
C VAL A 126 7.11 -10.08 -29.66
N ALA A 127 8.08 -10.87 -29.19
CA ALA A 127 8.92 -11.70 -30.05
C ALA A 127 8.21 -12.98 -30.57
N ALA A 128 7.11 -13.39 -29.91
CA ALA A 128 6.36 -14.57 -30.30
C ALA A 128 5.63 -14.33 -31.63
N GLY A 129 5.78 -15.28 -32.57
CA GLY A 129 5.02 -15.29 -33.83
C GLY A 129 3.52 -15.63 -33.59
N PRO A 130 2.68 -15.43 -34.62
CA PRO A 130 1.28 -15.83 -34.54
C PRO A 130 1.18 -17.35 -34.36
N SER A 131 0.55 -17.77 -33.29
CA SER A 131 0.33 -19.19 -33.01
C SER A 131 -1.10 -19.42 -32.53
N PRO A 132 -1.76 -20.53 -32.95
CA PRO A 132 -3.07 -20.88 -32.46
C PRO A 132 -3.00 -21.19 -30.93
N PHE A 133 -4.10 -20.99 -30.25
CA PHE A 133 -4.20 -21.39 -28.83
C PHE A 133 -4.22 -22.92 -28.73
N ALA A 134 -3.35 -23.47 -27.88
CA ALA A 134 -3.32 -24.89 -27.54
C ALA A 134 -3.48 -25.07 -26.03
N PRO A 135 -4.15 -26.13 -25.56
CA PRO A 135 -4.39 -26.34 -24.11
C PRO A 135 -3.08 -26.41 -23.29
N ALA A 136 -2.00 -26.94 -23.89
CA ALA A 136 -0.70 -26.94 -23.24
C ALA A 136 -0.16 -25.52 -22.92
N GLN A 137 -0.56 -24.50 -23.65
CA GLN A 137 -0.16 -23.12 -23.38
C GLN A 137 -0.75 -22.57 -22.08
N VAL A 138 -1.95 -23.03 -21.70
CA VAL A 138 -2.59 -22.65 -20.43
C VAL A 138 -1.77 -23.15 -19.24
N ALA A 139 -1.30 -24.40 -19.28
CA ALA A 139 -0.46 -24.98 -18.25
C ALA A 139 0.89 -24.24 -18.12
N VAL A 140 1.54 -23.94 -19.25
CA VAL A 140 2.80 -23.18 -19.26
C VAL A 140 2.57 -21.73 -18.77
N ALA A 141 1.47 -21.09 -19.18
CA ALA A 141 1.12 -19.75 -18.70
C ALA A 141 0.92 -19.74 -17.18
N ALA A 142 0.20 -20.72 -16.62
CA ALA A 142 0.02 -20.88 -15.19
C ALA A 142 1.36 -21.09 -14.46
N ALA A 143 2.27 -21.89 -15.01
CA ALA A 143 3.61 -22.09 -14.44
C ALA A 143 4.45 -20.79 -14.46
N LEU A 144 4.42 -20.03 -15.56
CA LEU A 144 5.10 -18.74 -15.66
C LEU A 144 4.56 -17.71 -14.66
N LEU A 145 3.23 -17.69 -14.47
CA LEU A 145 2.61 -16.84 -13.45
C LEU A 145 3.00 -17.27 -12.03
N GLY A 146 2.95 -18.58 -11.75
CA GLY A 146 3.42 -19.13 -10.47
C GLY A 146 4.85 -18.69 -10.18
N LEU A 147 5.75 -18.80 -11.16
CA LEU A 147 7.13 -18.36 -11.03
C LEU A 147 7.23 -16.85 -10.76
N ALA A 148 6.49 -16.01 -11.48
CA ALA A 148 6.51 -14.55 -11.30
C ALA A 148 6.04 -14.11 -9.91
N PHE A 149 5.12 -14.86 -9.28
CA PHE A 149 4.62 -14.55 -7.93
C PHE A 149 5.41 -15.25 -6.82
N VAL A 150 5.97 -16.44 -7.05
CA VAL A 150 6.73 -17.20 -6.06
C VAL A 150 8.20 -16.75 -6.00
N LEU A 151 8.81 -16.42 -7.14
CA LEU A 151 10.21 -16.01 -7.21
C LEU A 151 10.56 -14.84 -6.26
N PRO A 152 9.78 -13.77 -6.16
CA PRO A 152 10.05 -12.69 -5.20
C PRO A 152 9.99 -13.13 -3.74
N ILE A 153 9.21 -14.17 -3.42
CA ILE A 153 9.10 -14.71 -2.05
C ILE A 153 10.34 -15.53 -1.68
N LEU A 154 10.92 -16.23 -2.65
CA LEU A 154 12.09 -17.10 -2.46
C LEU A 154 13.41 -16.33 -2.43
N LEU A 155 13.47 -15.11 -2.97
CA LEU A 155 14.69 -14.31 -2.97
C LEU A 155 14.98 -13.77 -1.56
N PRO A 156 16.18 -14.02 -0.98
CA PRO A 156 16.54 -13.49 0.32
C PRO A 156 16.57 -11.95 0.27
N GLY A 157 15.70 -11.31 1.05
CA GLY A 157 15.56 -9.84 1.12
C GLY A 157 14.34 -9.26 0.42
N ALA A 158 13.64 -9.99 -0.45
CA ALA A 158 12.49 -9.49 -1.19
C ALA A 158 11.15 -9.63 -0.45
N GLY A 159 11.06 -10.46 0.59
CA GLY A 159 9.81 -10.88 1.20
C GLY A 159 9.63 -10.61 2.70
N ARG A 160 10.53 -9.87 3.35
CA ARG A 160 10.38 -9.61 4.80
C ARG A 160 9.78 -8.25 5.09
N HIS A 161 8.56 -8.06 4.68
CA HIS A 161 7.70 -7.06 5.28
C HIS A 161 6.41 -7.75 5.74
N GLY A 162 6.46 -8.24 6.97
CA GLY A 162 5.45 -8.36 7.97
C GLY A 162 4.08 -8.87 7.54
N SER A 163 3.93 -10.19 7.32
CA SER A 163 2.75 -10.83 7.89
C SER A 163 3.02 -10.95 9.39
N SER A 164 2.38 -10.13 10.20
CA SER A 164 2.31 -10.31 11.65
C SER A 164 1.48 -11.56 11.95
N GLY A 165 2.10 -12.73 11.78
CA GLY A 165 1.62 -13.96 12.34
C GLY A 165 1.93 -13.91 13.85
N GLY A 166 0.91 -13.72 14.69
CA GLY A 166 1.04 -13.84 16.12
C GLY A 166 1.57 -15.23 16.45
N ARG A 167 2.75 -15.29 17.09
CA ARG A 167 3.24 -16.49 17.75
C ARG A 167 2.63 -16.51 19.14
N THR A 168 1.72 -17.43 19.37
CA THR A 168 1.28 -17.79 20.73
C THR A 168 2.38 -18.61 21.40
N ASP A 169 2.83 -18.16 22.58
CA ASP A 169 3.64 -18.99 23.44
C ASP A 169 2.76 -20.02 24.19
N THR A 170 3.42 -21.00 24.83
CA THR A 170 2.77 -22.07 25.60
C THR A 170 1.98 -21.59 26.83
N SER A 171 1.93 -20.28 27.11
CA SER A 171 1.18 -19.68 28.21
C SER A 171 -0.08 -18.88 27.75
N GLY A 172 -0.43 -18.97 26.45
CA GLY A 172 -1.66 -18.35 25.91
C GLY A 172 -1.59 -16.82 25.77
N ARG A 173 -0.41 -16.21 25.92
CA ARG A 173 -0.21 -14.78 25.67
C ARG A 173 0.20 -14.57 24.22
N THR A 174 -0.67 -13.94 23.46
CA THR A 174 -0.35 -13.47 22.11
C THR A 174 0.53 -12.23 22.25
N TYR A 175 1.85 -12.41 22.19
CA TYR A 175 2.74 -11.28 21.98
C TYR A 175 2.69 -10.92 20.51
N THR A 176 2.01 -9.85 20.17
CA THR A 176 2.23 -9.13 18.93
C THR A 176 3.61 -8.48 19.02
N THR A 177 4.67 -9.28 18.82
CA THR A 177 6.03 -8.77 18.58
C THR A 177 6.09 -8.19 17.15
N GLY A 178 5.21 -7.26 16.85
CA GLY A 178 5.45 -6.24 15.86
C GLY A 178 6.25 -5.15 16.53
N ARG A 179 7.52 -5.40 16.86
CA ARG A 179 8.48 -4.33 17.09
C ARG A 179 8.52 -3.59 15.77
N THR A 180 7.73 -2.53 15.67
CA THR A 180 7.80 -1.60 14.56
C THR A 180 9.18 -0.98 14.64
N GLU A 181 10.10 -1.42 13.80
CA GLU A 181 11.42 -0.78 13.64
C GLU A 181 11.27 0.67 13.15
N HIS A 182 10.03 1.09 12.85
CA HIS A 182 9.66 2.38 12.31
C HIS A 182 8.52 3.00 13.13
N GLY A 183 8.60 4.30 13.29
CA GLY A 183 7.66 5.11 14.07
C GLY A 183 8.25 5.63 15.38
N PRO A 184 7.55 6.56 16.03
CA PRO A 184 8.03 7.20 17.24
C PRO A 184 8.15 6.18 18.37
N ARG A 185 9.29 6.22 19.07
CA ARG A 185 9.60 5.27 20.14
C ARG A 185 8.97 5.70 21.47
N PRO A 186 8.48 4.78 22.28
CA PRO A 186 8.09 5.11 23.66
C PRO A 186 9.21 5.81 24.40
N GLY A 187 8.86 6.87 25.15
CA GLY A 187 9.81 7.71 25.86
C GLY A 187 10.42 8.86 25.04
N THR A 188 10.11 8.98 23.75
CA THR A 188 10.56 10.11 22.91
C THR A 188 9.43 11.14 22.73
N PRO A 189 9.75 12.44 22.50
CA PRO A 189 8.75 13.43 22.15
C PRO A 189 8.09 13.11 20.80
N PHE A 190 6.77 13.26 20.71
CA PHE A 190 6.05 13.20 19.45
C PHE A 190 6.14 14.56 18.74
N ALA A 191 6.81 14.60 17.61
CA ALA A 191 7.04 15.83 16.84
C ALA A 191 5.80 16.15 15.99
N LEU A 192 4.95 17.07 16.46
CA LEU A 192 3.73 17.51 15.77
C LEU A 192 3.64 19.04 15.80
N GLU A 193 3.61 19.67 14.62
CA GLU A 193 3.37 21.10 14.48
C GLU A 193 1.88 21.41 14.62
N GLY A 194 1.57 22.50 15.36
CA GLY A 194 0.18 22.91 15.59
C GLY A 194 -0.59 21.99 16.52
N ALA A 195 0.10 21.21 17.35
CA ALA A 195 -0.57 20.39 18.36
C ALA A 195 -1.45 21.28 19.26
N PRO A 196 -2.75 20.92 19.50
CA PRO A 196 -3.59 21.66 20.43
C PRO A 196 -3.05 21.56 21.84
N GLU A 197 -3.44 22.53 22.69
CA GLU A 197 -3.21 22.40 24.14
C GLU A 197 -3.85 21.10 24.64
N ARG A 198 -3.07 20.29 25.33
CA ARG A 198 -3.51 19.00 25.82
C ARG A 198 -4.30 19.18 27.11
N ALA A 199 -5.58 18.81 27.07
CA ALA A 199 -6.46 18.91 28.24
C ALA A 199 -6.43 17.63 29.08
N SER A 200 -5.94 16.52 28.52
CA SER A 200 -5.99 15.19 29.14
C SER A 200 -4.60 14.65 29.46
N ASP A 201 -4.51 13.78 30.47
CA ASP A 201 -3.26 13.08 30.83
C ASP A 201 -2.75 12.17 29.69
N ARG A 202 -3.63 11.77 28.78
CA ARG A 202 -3.29 10.95 27.59
C ARG A 202 -4.06 11.42 26.38
N VAL A 203 -3.35 11.55 25.27
CA VAL A 203 -3.91 11.96 23.98
C VAL A 203 -3.61 10.90 22.92
N LEU A 204 -4.64 10.49 22.18
CA LEU A 204 -4.52 9.63 21.01
C LEU A 204 -4.43 10.48 19.74
N TYR A 205 -3.32 10.46 19.07
CA TYR A 205 -3.15 11.03 17.75
C TYR A 205 -3.43 9.94 16.70
N ALA A 206 -4.52 10.12 15.95
CA ALA A 206 -4.91 9.24 14.86
C ALA A 206 -4.43 9.83 13.53
N LEU A 207 -3.36 9.28 12.98
CA LEU A 207 -2.81 9.71 11.71
C LEU A 207 -3.56 9.03 10.58
N VAL A 208 -4.22 9.84 9.78
CA VAL A 208 -5.06 9.40 8.65
C VAL A 208 -4.71 10.19 7.39
N SER A 209 -4.97 9.60 6.23
CA SER A 209 -4.74 10.26 4.94
C SER A 209 -6.04 10.35 4.15
N PRO A 210 -6.31 11.48 3.50
CA PRO A 210 -7.41 11.61 2.56
C PRO A 210 -7.29 10.56 1.44
N GLY A 211 -8.41 9.89 1.09
CA GLY A 211 -8.43 8.85 0.04
C GLY A 211 -7.86 7.48 0.45
N CYS A 212 -7.41 7.32 1.68
CA CYS A 212 -6.96 6.02 2.21
C CYS A 212 -8.17 5.18 2.64
N GLY A 213 -8.47 4.09 1.92
CA GLY A 213 -9.60 3.20 2.23
C GLY A 213 -9.52 2.58 3.63
N LEU A 214 -8.32 2.21 4.10
CA LEU A 214 -8.11 1.70 5.46
C LEU A 214 -8.39 2.77 6.52
N CYS A 215 -8.02 4.02 6.24
CA CYS A 215 -8.30 5.13 7.16
C CYS A 215 -9.81 5.35 7.28
N THR A 216 -10.55 5.25 6.18
CA THR A 216 -12.03 5.34 6.18
C THR A 216 -12.65 4.23 7.03
N THR A 217 -12.12 3.00 6.93
CA THR A 217 -12.60 1.86 7.74
C THR A 217 -12.27 2.03 9.23
N MET A 218 -11.09 2.58 9.55
CA MET A 218 -10.65 2.74 10.94
C MET A 218 -11.21 3.98 11.63
N LEU A 219 -11.67 4.97 10.88
CA LEU A 219 -12.14 6.24 11.40
C LEU A 219 -13.26 6.11 12.45
N PRO A 220 -14.32 5.28 12.26
CA PRO A 220 -15.34 5.07 13.30
C PRO A 220 -14.75 4.55 14.61
N HIS A 221 -13.69 3.75 14.55
CA HIS A 221 -13.02 3.22 15.74
C HIS A 221 -12.22 4.31 16.48
N PHE A 222 -11.57 5.22 15.76
CA PHE A 222 -10.93 6.39 16.37
C PHE A 222 -11.96 7.33 16.99
N VAL A 223 -13.07 7.60 16.30
CA VAL A 223 -14.16 8.42 16.84
C VAL A 223 -14.75 7.82 18.12
N ALA A 224 -14.95 6.49 18.16
CA ALA A 224 -15.44 5.81 19.35
C ALA A 224 -14.50 5.96 20.57
N MET A 225 -13.20 6.17 20.36
CA MET A 225 -12.24 6.41 21.43
C MET A 225 -12.42 7.79 22.08
N ALA A 226 -13.02 8.76 21.38
CA ALA A 226 -13.27 10.09 21.95
C ALA A 226 -14.18 10.08 23.20
N ALA A 227 -14.97 9.02 23.39
CA ALA A 227 -15.74 8.82 24.62
C ALA A 227 -14.87 8.43 25.84
N ARG A 228 -13.61 8.04 25.62
CA ARG A 228 -12.72 7.50 26.67
C ARG A 228 -11.46 8.31 26.89
N MET A 229 -10.99 9.02 25.86
CA MET A 229 -9.77 9.81 25.90
C MET A 229 -9.81 10.91 24.84
N GLU A 230 -8.94 11.89 24.98
CA GLU A 230 -8.74 12.92 23.97
C GLU A 230 -8.19 12.30 22.67
N VAL A 231 -8.86 12.57 21.54
CA VAL A 231 -8.48 12.07 20.23
C VAL A 231 -8.28 13.25 19.28
N VAL A 232 -7.12 13.29 18.64
CA VAL A 232 -6.76 14.31 17.64
C VAL A 232 -6.49 13.63 16.32
N LEU A 233 -7.20 14.06 15.28
CA LEU A 233 -6.92 13.59 13.91
C LEU A 233 -5.75 14.37 13.34
N VAL A 234 -4.78 13.65 12.77
CA VAL A 234 -3.60 14.24 12.14
C VAL A 234 -3.55 13.86 10.67
N THR A 235 -3.40 14.86 9.80
CA THR A 235 -3.31 14.67 8.34
C THR A 235 -2.12 15.43 7.78
N ALA A 236 -1.46 14.87 6.74
CA ALA A 236 -0.35 15.55 6.07
C ALA A 236 -0.81 16.61 5.05
N ALA A 237 -2.07 16.59 4.65
CA ALA A 237 -2.63 17.56 3.69
C ALA A 237 -4.01 18.05 4.15
N PRO A 238 -4.33 19.33 3.91
CA PRO A 238 -5.69 19.81 4.07
C PRO A 238 -6.60 19.04 3.12
N LYS A 239 -7.77 18.65 3.58
CA LYS A 239 -8.81 18.07 2.74
C LYS A 239 -9.84 19.15 2.47
N ASP A 240 -9.92 19.62 1.24
CA ASP A 240 -11.02 20.45 0.80
C ASP A 240 -12.32 19.65 0.88
N GLY A 241 -13.28 20.11 1.66
CA GLY A 241 -14.62 19.50 1.78
C GLY A 241 -14.73 18.31 2.72
N ALA A 242 -13.94 18.22 3.78
CA ALA A 242 -14.09 17.19 4.81
C ALA A 242 -15.00 17.64 5.97
N ASP A 243 -16.20 18.05 5.65
CA ASP A 243 -17.32 18.14 6.58
C ASP A 243 -17.89 16.74 6.81
N GLY A 244 -17.32 16.00 7.72
CA GLY A 244 -17.81 14.64 7.97
C GLY A 244 -16.94 13.80 8.91
N LEU A 245 -15.89 14.38 9.47
CA LEU A 245 -15.11 13.77 10.54
C LEU A 245 -15.51 14.39 11.88
N ASP A 246 -16.74 14.21 12.15
CA ASP A 246 -17.63 14.80 13.12
C ASP A 246 -17.01 14.97 14.50
N GLY A 247 -16.65 16.22 14.81
CA GLY A 247 -16.42 16.65 16.19
C GLY A 247 -15.03 16.42 16.77
N LEU A 248 -14.08 15.79 16.04
CA LEU A 248 -12.73 15.62 16.54
C LEU A 248 -11.80 16.78 16.13
N PRO A 249 -10.95 17.28 17.06
CA PRO A 249 -9.91 18.25 16.73
C PRO A 249 -9.00 17.70 15.63
N ARG A 250 -8.63 18.57 14.67
CA ARG A 250 -7.76 18.19 13.54
C ARG A 250 -6.51 19.05 13.50
N VAL A 251 -5.40 18.40 13.23
CA VAL A 251 -4.11 19.04 12.96
C VAL A 251 -3.67 18.68 11.54
N VAL A 252 -3.20 19.67 10.79
CA VAL A 252 -2.59 19.47 9.48
C VAL A 252 -1.09 19.72 9.63
N ASP A 253 -0.30 18.69 9.44
CA ASP A 253 1.16 18.76 9.52
C ASP A 253 1.76 17.95 8.36
N PRO A 254 2.24 18.61 7.29
CA PRO A 254 2.75 17.95 6.09
C PRO A 254 3.90 16.99 6.35
N ASP A 255 4.74 17.27 7.35
CA ASP A 255 5.98 16.54 7.61
C ASP A 255 5.86 15.55 8.78
N VAL A 256 4.68 15.37 9.37
CA VAL A 256 4.47 14.53 10.55
C VAL A 256 4.95 13.09 10.35
N TYR A 257 4.75 12.51 9.18
CA TYR A 257 5.17 11.14 8.88
C TYR A 257 6.69 11.03 8.83
N GLU A 258 7.35 12.01 8.21
CA GLU A 258 8.80 12.01 8.00
C GLU A 258 9.54 12.31 9.31
N ARG A 259 9.09 13.31 10.08
CA ARG A 259 9.68 13.68 11.37
C ARG A 259 9.59 12.59 12.43
N ASN A 260 8.57 11.74 12.36
CA ASN A 260 8.34 10.67 13.34
C ASN A 260 8.66 9.26 12.80
N ASP A 261 9.31 9.14 11.63
CA ASP A 261 9.59 7.86 10.95
C ASP A 261 8.35 6.96 10.81
N ILE A 262 7.15 7.56 10.59
CA ILE A 262 5.88 6.83 10.47
C ILE A 262 5.74 6.35 9.01
N PRO A 263 5.63 5.04 8.78
CA PRO A 263 5.71 4.48 7.42
C PRO A 263 4.46 4.73 6.58
N TRP A 264 3.25 4.67 7.16
CA TRP A 264 1.98 4.83 6.43
C TRP A 264 0.79 5.02 7.39
N PRO A 265 -0.29 5.68 6.95
CA PRO A 265 -1.60 5.70 7.63
C PRO A 265 -2.43 4.42 7.31
N PRO A 266 -3.41 4.04 8.16
CA PRO A 266 -3.69 4.66 9.45
C PRO A 266 -2.70 4.23 10.53
N TYR A 267 -2.32 5.19 11.38
CA TYR A 267 -1.35 4.97 12.43
C TYR A 267 -1.82 5.65 13.73
N ALA A 268 -1.56 5.06 14.88
CA ALA A 268 -1.92 5.61 16.18
C ALA A 268 -0.66 5.93 17.00
N VAL A 269 -0.65 7.08 17.63
CA VAL A 269 0.35 7.47 18.62
C VAL A 269 -0.38 7.92 19.90
N VAL A 270 -0.06 7.30 21.00
CA VAL A 270 -0.57 7.71 22.33
C VAL A 270 0.54 8.42 23.07
N THR A 271 0.29 9.63 23.52
CA THR A 271 1.25 10.40 24.32
C THR A 271 0.70 10.68 25.72
N ASP A 272 1.60 11.03 26.62
CA ASP A 272 1.24 11.66 27.89
C ASP A 272 0.94 13.17 27.70
N ARG A 273 0.59 13.85 28.80
CA ARG A 273 0.33 15.30 28.82
C ARG A 273 1.53 16.16 28.39
N HIS A 274 2.75 15.65 28.46
CA HIS A 274 3.98 16.34 28.04
C HIS A 274 4.32 16.08 26.57
N GLY A 275 3.55 15.23 25.87
CA GLY A 275 3.78 14.86 24.47
C GLY A 275 4.81 13.77 24.29
N VAL A 276 5.17 13.08 25.37
CA VAL A 276 6.04 11.91 25.31
C VAL A 276 5.25 10.69 24.88
N VAL A 277 5.76 9.97 23.90
CA VAL A 277 5.12 8.77 23.34
C VAL A 277 5.07 7.67 24.39
N LEU A 278 3.87 7.18 24.68
CA LEU A 278 3.63 6.02 25.53
C LEU A 278 3.58 4.73 24.71
N ALA A 279 2.90 4.78 23.56
CA ALA A 279 2.83 3.69 22.60
C ALA A 279 2.52 4.24 21.20
N ALA A 280 2.96 3.50 20.16
CA ALA A 280 2.67 3.86 18.78
C ALA A 280 2.60 2.59 17.91
N GLY A 281 1.80 2.63 16.83
CA GLY A 281 1.72 1.51 15.92
C GLY A 281 0.76 1.73 14.76
N GLY A 282 0.94 0.94 13.69
CA GLY A 282 -0.01 0.87 12.57
C GLY A 282 -1.35 0.28 13.03
N THR A 283 -2.45 0.83 12.50
CA THR A 283 -3.82 0.49 12.94
C THR A 283 -4.72 0.15 11.76
N SER A 284 -4.32 -0.82 10.95
CA SER A 284 -5.12 -1.30 9.81
C SER A 284 -6.36 -2.09 10.23
N GLU A 285 -6.42 -2.53 11.49
CA GLU A 285 -7.50 -3.34 12.08
C GLU A 285 -7.80 -2.87 13.50
N PRO A 286 -9.07 -2.98 13.98
CA PRO A 286 -9.45 -2.57 15.33
C PRO A 286 -8.63 -3.22 16.45
N ALA A 287 -8.23 -4.48 16.26
CA ALA A 287 -7.39 -5.21 17.23
C ALA A 287 -6.00 -4.58 17.39
N GLN A 288 -5.44 -4.01 16.33
CA GLN A 288 -4.15 -3.32 16.40
C GLN A 288 -4.26 -2.01 17.17
N LEU A 289 -5.35 -1.25 16.97
CA LEU A 289 -5.62 -0.06 17.76
C LEU A 289 -5.72 -0.42 19.23
N GLN A 290 -6.47 -1.47 19.59
CA GLN A 290 -6.59 -1.93 20.96
C GLN A 290 -5.23 -2.32 21.55
N ALA A 291 -4.37 -3.01 20.81
CA ALA A 291 -3.03 -3.38 21.25
C ALA A 291 -2.14 -2.15 21.56
N VAL A 292 -2.25 -1.07 20.73
CA VAL A 292 -1.56 0.20 21.02
C VAL A 292 -2.07 0.83 22.31
N LEU A 293 -3.39 0.83 22.52
CA LEU A 293 -4.00 1.39 23.74
C LEU A 293 -3.61 0.60 24.99
N ASP A 294 -3.59 -0.74 24.92
CA ASP A 294 -3.19 -1.61 26.03
C ASP A 294 -1.71 -1.41 26.38
N SER A 295 -0.86 -1.25 25.35
CA SER A 295 0.55 -0.92 25.54
C SER A 295 0.74 0.43 26.21
N ALA A 296 -0.01 1.44 25.79
CA ALA A 296 0.00 2.76 26.41
C ALA A 296 -0.52 2.75 27.85
N ALA A 297 -1.53 1.90 28.16
CA ALA A 297 -2.06 1.75 29.52
C ALA A 297 -1.03 1.15 30.47
N SER A 298 -0.16 0.26 29.96
CA SER A 298 0.90 -0.40 30.74
C SER A 298 2.16 0.46 30.90
N ALA A 299 2.31 1.52 30.09
CA ALA A 299 3.42 2.44 30.17
C ALA A 299 3.27 3.35 31.41
N ARG A 300 4.32 3.47 32.20
CA ARG A 300 4.36 4.45 33.31
C ARG A 300 4.57 5.83 32.70
N PRO A 301 3.78 6.85 33.11
CA PRO A 301 4.10 8.24 32.77
C PRO A 301 5.47 8.60 33.35
N ALA A 302 6.25 9.35 32.56
CA ALA A 302 7.57 9.82 32.95
C ALA A 302 7.47 10.93 34.02
#